data_7c96297e26ed6582c70d6fc81d3ec4d8
#
_entry.id   7c96297e26ed6582c70d6fc81d3ec4d8
#
_cell.length_a   1.000
_cell.length_b   1.000
_cell.length_c   1.000
_cell.angle_alpha   90.00
_cell.angle_beta   90.00
_cell.angle_gamma   90.00
#
_symmetry.space_group_name_H-M   'P 1'
#
loop_
_entity.id
_entity.type
_entity.pdbx_description
1 polymer ?
#
loop_
_entity_poly.entity_id
_entity_poly.type
_entity_poly.pdbx_seq_one_letter_code
_entity_poly.pdbx_strand_id
1 'polypeptide(L)'
;TMLAASVALRGAREVVGSSTVISHCTGTWKRTSSVTMLAVWLKRNVAPSREGVNGGMSPSNGAGAAQATNARGRRTAVARIFTAHILARMRPELSDYSHISGGKVREIYEVDEQTLLMVATDRISAFDFSLEPAIPDKGRILTATSMFFFDLLSDVPNHLAGPIDDERIPADVLGRAMVVKKLDMVPFECVARGYLTGSGKKEYDATGRVCGVKLPEGLTEASKLEEPIFTPATKAEQGDHDVNVTFEHMAGKLGGELAERLRDATLDVYRRAADYAESKGIILADTKLEFGLDEHGE
;
A
#
# COMPACT_ATOMS: atom_id res chain seq x y z
N THR A 1 11.49 2.17 -3.02
CA THR A 1 10.78 0.89 -3.08
C THR A 1 9.75 0.85 -1.96
N MET A 2 8.48 1.14 -2.26
CA MET A 2 7.40 0.87 -1.30
C MET A 2 7.04 -0.61 -1.38
N LEU A 3 7.08 -1.32 -0.25
CA LEU A 3 6.59 -2.67 -0.16
C LEU A 3 5.08 -2.65 -0.43
N ALA A 4 4.65 -3.01 -1.62
CA ALA A 4 3.25 -3.31 -1.89
C ALA A 4 3.04 -4.78 -1.52
N ALA A 5 2.28 -5.05 -0.47
CA ALA A 5 2.08 -6.39 0.04
C ALA A 5 0.59 -6.70 0.14
N SER A 6 0.21 -7.89 -0.27
CA SER A 6 -1.11 -8.45 0.00
C SER A 6 -1.10 -9.10 1.38
N VAL A 7 -1.85 -8.53 2.31
CA VAL A 7 -1.88 -8.93 3.72
C VAL A 7 -3.23 -9.51 4.09
N ALA A 8 -3.26 -10.70 4.69
CA ALA A 8 -4.47 -11.32 5.25
C ALA A 8 -4.28 -11.62 6.74
N LEU A 9 -5.32 -11.41 7.54
CA LEU A 9 -5.32 -11.70 8.97
C LEU A 9 -5.80 -13.13 9.22
N ARG A 10 -5.06 -13.92 10.01
CA ARG A 10 -5.51 -15.25 10.45
C ARG A 10 -6.75 -15.12 11.33
N GLY A 11 -7.81 -15.83 11.01
CA GLY A 11 -9.04 -15.91 11.82
C GLY A 11 -10.33 -15.45 11.12
N ALA A 12 -10.26 -15.01 9.87
CA ALA A 12 -11.45 -14.78 9.06
C ALA A 12 -11.95 -16.13 8.48
N ARG A 13 -13.12 -16.58 8.93
CA ARG A 13 -13.84 -17.66 8.26
C ARG A 13 -14.44 -17.09 6.96
N GLU A 14 -14.12 -17.76 5.86
CA GLU A 14 -14.66 -17.58 4.51
C GLU A 14 -14.68 -16.15 3.96
N VAL A 15 -13.77 -15.87 3.07
CA VAL A 15 -13.86 -14.71 2.20
C VAL A 15 -13.88 -15.19 0.75
N VAL A 16 -15.04 -15.08 0.14
CA VAL A 16 -15.22 -15.22 -1.31
C VAL A 16 -15.06 -13.82 -1.93
N GLY A 17 -14.12 -13.67 -2.85
CA GLY A 17 -13.98 -12.50 -3.70
C GLY A 17 -12.91 -11.50 -3.25
N SER A 18 -12.09 -11.09 -4.20
CA SER A 18 -11.03 -10.10 -4.09
C SER A 18 -11.57 -8.74 -3.61
N SER A 19 -11.51 -8.49 -2.32
CA SER A 19 -11.74 -7.19 -1.73
C SER A 19 -11.11 -7.18 -0.34
N THR A 20 -10.38 -6.13 -0.02
CA THR A 20 -9.83 -5.90 1.30
C THR A 20 -10.97 -5.85 2.32
N VAL A 21 -11.17 -6.92 3.08
CA VAL A 21 -12.18 -6.97 4.15
C VAL A 21 -11.50 -6.64 5.47
N ILE A 22 -11.88 -5.53 6.07
CA ILE A 22 -11.56 -5.20 7.46
C ILE A 22 -12.62 -5.86 8.32
N SER A 23 -12.30 -6.99 8.97
CA SER A 23 -13.20 -7.62 9.92
C SER A 23 -12.88 -7.23 11.36
N HIS A 24 -13.92 -7.03 12.16
CA HIS A 24 -13.85 -6.69 13.58
C HIS A 24 -13.35 -7.89 14.40
N CYS A 25 -12.22 -7.74 15.08
CA CYS A 25 -11.79 -8.66 16.12
C CYS A 25 -12.12 -8.08 17.51
N THR A 26 -13.03 -8.72 18.24
CA THR A 26 -13.27 -8.47 19.67
C THR A 26 -12.39 -9.41 20.48
N GLY A 27 -11.29 -8.91 21.03
CA GLY A 27 -10.40 -9.66 21.92
C GLY A 27 -9.46 -8.72 22.66
N THR A 28 -9.32 -8.94 23.97
CA THR A 28 -8.42 -8.19 24.86
C THR A 28 -6.96 -8.47 24.55
N TRP A 29 -6.20 -7.44 24.16
CA TRP A 29 -4.78 -7.54 23.85
C TRP A 29 -3.92 -6.87 24.92
N LYS A 30 -2.91 -7.58 25.41
CA LYS A 30 -1.84 -7.02 26.25
C LYS A 30 -0.79 -6.35 25.36
N ARG A 31 -0.30 -5.20 25.82
CA ARG A 31 0.69 -4.34 25.16
C ARG A 31 1.97 -5.10 24.79
N THR A 32 2.39 -5.04 23.54
CA THR A 32 3.81 -4.97 23.14
C THR A 32 3.92 -4.64 21.64
N SER A 33 4.77 -3.65 21.30
CA SER A 33 5.36 -3.37 19.97
C SER A 33 4.51 -2.60 18.94
N SER A 34 5.18 -1.95 18.01
CA SER A 34 4.70 -0.96 17.02
C SER A 34 3.51 -1.39 16.15
N VAL A 35 3.30 -2.69 15.92
CA VAL A 35 2.14 -3.23 15.22
C VAL A 35 0.85 -3.08 16.03
N THR A 36 0.95 -3.04 17.36
CA THR A 36 -0.19 -2.78 18.27
C THR A 36 -0.69 -1.34 18.14
N MET A 37 0.18 -0.40 17.76
CA MET A 37 -0.24 0.99 17.51
C MET A 37 -1.16 1.11 16.29
N LEU A 38 -0.93 0.37 15.24
CA LEU A 38 -1.79 0.39 14.05
C LEU A 38 -3.20 -0.13 14.37
N ALA A 39 -3.30 -1.23 15.11
CA ALA A 39 -4.59 -1.80 15.50
C ALA A 39 -5.33 -0.95 16.56
N VAL A 40 -4.61 -0.32 17.48
CA VAL A 40 -5.17 0.58 18.50
C VAL A 40 -5.62 1.91 17.89
N TRP A 41 -4.88 2.41 16.89
CA TRP A 41 -5.25 3.63 16.19
C TRP A 41 -6.53 3.44 15.36
N LEU A 42 -6.67 2.33 14.62
CA LEU A 42 -7.90 1.97 13.91
C LEU A 42 -9.11 1.88 14.87
N LYS A 43 -8.91 1.36 16.08
CA LYS A 43 -9.97 1.22 17.08
C LYS A 43 -10.40 2.55 17.74
N ARG A 44 -9.51 3.55 17.83
CA ARG A 44 -9.79 4.83 18.47
C ARG A 44 -10.49 5.84 17.57
N ASN A 45 -10.32 5.74 16.26
CA ASN A 45 -10.80 6.75 15.31
C ASN A 45 -12.02 6.33 14.48
N VAL A 46 -12.49 5.08 14.63
CA VAL A 46 -13.73 4.60 14.03
C VAL A 46 -14.76 4.45 15.14
N ALA A 47 -15.48 5.54 15.48
CA ALA A 47 -16.62 5.46 16.38
C ALA A 47 -17.80 4.79 15.66
N PRO A 48 -18.50 3.82 16.30
CA PRO A 48 -19.69 3.25 15.71
C PRO A 48 -20.82 4.29 15.72
N SER A 49 -21.44 4.50 14.56
CA SER A 49 -22.71 5.19 14.46
C SER A 49 -23.78 4.43 15.27
N ARG A 50 -24.27 5.05 16.33
CA ARG A 50 -25.42 4.55 17.07
C ARG A 50 -26.66 4.72 16.22
N GLU A 51 -27.22 3.65 15.74
CA GLU A 51 -28.61 3.58 15.32
C GLU A 51 -29.49 3.60 16.57
N GLY A 52 -30.32 4.64 16.67
CA GLY A 52 -31.31 4.78 17.73
C GLY A 52 -32.57 4.02 17.40
N VAL A 53 -32.99 3.18 18.33
CA VAL A 53 -34.26 2.44 18.32
C VAL A 53 -35.42 3.37 18.68
N ASN A 54 -36.50 3.23 17.96
CA ASN A 54 -37.80 3.91 18.07
C ASN A 54 -38.45 3.80 19.46
N GLY A 55 -39.02 4.90 19.88
CA GLY A 55 -40.05 4.93 20.91
C GLY A 55 -40.91 6.16 20.71
N GLY A 56 -42.18 5.95 20.35
CA GLY A 56 -43.11 7.00 19.98
C GLY A 56 -43.64 7.87 21.13
N MET A 57 -44.19 9.03 20.84
CA MET A 57 -45.51 9.59 21.16
C MET A 57 -45.57 11.08 20.91
N SER A 58 -46.72 11.48 20.49
CA SER A 58 -47.18 12.71 19.87
C SER A 58 -47.30 13.96 20.77
N PRO A 59 -47.95 15.08 20.30
CA PRO A 59 -47.21 16.30 20.05
C PRO A 59 -47.66 17.44 21.01
N SER A 60 -46.85 18.47 21.18
CA SER A 60 -47.35 19.80 21.60
C SER A 60 -46.52 20.93 21.02
N ASN A 61 -47.23 21.92 20.58
CA ASN A 61 -46.84 23.16 19.91
C ASN A 61 -45.73 23.94 20.60
N GLY A 62 -44.75 24.43 19.81
CA GLY A 62 -43.80 25.45 20.23
C GLY A 62 -43.01 25.94 19.02
N ALA A 63 -43.46 27.04 18.42
CA ALA A 63 -42.93 27.55 17.16
C ALA A 63 -41.64 28.34 17.29
N GLY A 64 -40.69 28.12 16.39
CA GLY A 64 -40.15 29.19 15.61
C GLY A 64 -38.75 29.73 15.88
N ALA A 65 -37.81 29.11 16.64
CA ALA A 65 -36.45 29.69 16.74
C ALA A 65 -35.29 28.68 16.55
N ALA A 66 -35.53 27.40 16.65
CA ALA A 66 -34.45 26.36 16.62
C ALA A 66 -34.05 25.89 15.21
N GLN A 67 -34.83 26.19 14.18
CA GLN A 67 -34.56 25.68 12.81
C GLN A 67 -33.48 26.45 12.03
N ALA A 68 -33.23 27.73 12.34
CA ALA A 68 -32.27 28.56 11.61
C ALA A 68 -30.80 28.23 11.97
N THR A 69 -30.53 27.85 13.21
CA THR A 69 -29.18 27.50 13.66
C THR A 69 -28.72 26.12 13.18
N ASN A 70 -29.62 25.17 13.05
CA ASN A 70 -29.30 23.83 12.57
C ASN A 70 -28.99 23.78 11.07
N ALA A 71 -29.60 24.64 10.27
CA ALA A 71 -29.33 24.72 8.84
C ALA A 71 -27.95 25.35 8.53
N ARG A 72 -27.50 26.29 9.35
CA ARG A 72 -26.16 26.89 9.22
C ARG A 72 -25.08 25.91 9.65
N GLY A 73 -25.26 25.15 10.73
CA GLY A 73 -24.33 24.12 11.20
C GLY A 73 -24.19 22.96 10.22
N ARG A 74 -25.28 22.53 9.61
CA ARG A 74 -25.26 21.48 8.57
C ARG A 74 -24.59 21.97 7.28
N ARG A 75 -24.81 23.19 6.85
CA ARG A 75 -24.15 23.77 5.66
C ARG A 75 -22.66 23.93 5.85
N THR A 76 -22.19 24.31 7.04
CA THR A 76 -20.74 24.39 7.36
C THR A 76 -20.10 23.02 7.51
N ALA A 77 -20.79 22.03 8.04
CA ALA A 77 -20.28 20.66 8.11
C ALA A 77 -20.18 20.01 6.72
N VAL A 78 -21.21 20.13 5.90
CA VAL A 78 -21.20 19.64 4.51
C VAL A 78 -20.16 20.37 3.68
N ALA A 79 -20.00 21.69 3.82
CA ALA A 79 -18.96 22.45 3.14
C ALA A 79 -17.57 22.03 3.59
N ARG A 80 -17.34 21.79 4.88
CA ARG A 80 -16.05 21.27 5.40
C ARG A 80 -15.74 19.87 4.90
N ILE A 81 -16.72 18.98 4.85
CA ILE A 81 -16.56 17.63 4.29
C ILE A 81 -16.27 17.72 2.78
N PHE A 82 -16.97 18.57 2.04
CA PHE A 82 -16.75 18.78 0.61
C PHE A 82 -15.37 19.38 0.32
N THR A 83 -14.94 20.36 1.13
CA THR A 83 -13.60 20.97 1.01
C THR A 83 -12.51 19.96 1.38
N ALA A 84 -12.68 19.15 2.43
CA ALA A 84 -11.75 18.10 2.79
C ALA A 84 -11.66 17.00 1.71
N HIS A 85 -12.78 16.63 1.06
CA HIS A 85 -12.80 15.69 -0.06
C HIS A 85 -12.11 16.23 -1.32
N ILE A 86 -12.28 17.51 -1.62
CA ILE A 86 -11.60 18.16 -2.75
C ILE A 86 -10.09 18.25 -2.48
N LEU A 87 -9.68 18.61 -1.27
CA LEU A 87 -8.27 18.69 -0.86
C LEU A 87 -7.60 17.32 -0.83
N ALA A 88 -8.32 16.26 -0.47
CA ALA A 88 -7.80 14.89 -0.53
C ALA A 88 -7.57 14.37 -1.96
N ARG A 89 -8.23 14.97 -2.96
CA ARG A 89 -8.05 14.68 -4.38
C ARG A 89 -6.91 15.45 -5.00
N MET A 90 -6.53 16.59 -4.43
CA MET A 90 -5.51 17.44 -5.03
C MET A 90 -4.11 16.92 -4.70
N ARG A 91 -3.25 16.97 -5.69
CA ARG A 91 -1.79 16.88 -5.51
C ARG A 91 -1.40 17.93 -4.46
N PRO A 92 -0.55 17.61 -3.46
CA PRO A 92 0.03 18.62 -2.58
C PRO A 92 0.74 19.69 -3.42
N GLU A 93 0.39 20.95 -3.22
CA GLU A 93 1.12 22.06 -3.84
C GLU A 93 2.30 22.41 -2.93
N LEU A 94 3.48 22.04 -3.37
CA LEU A 94 4.74 22.30 -2.69
C LEU A 94 5.47 23.37 -3.47
N SER A 95 5.40 24.64 -3.02
CA SER A 95 5.91 25.82 -3.75
C SER A 95 7.39 25.74 -4.04
N ASP A 96 8.15 25.05 -3.20
CA ASP A 96 9.60 25.01 -3.24
C ASP A 96 10.15 23.83 -4.06
N TYR A 97 9.26 22.96 -4.56
CA TYR A 97 9.64 21.75 -5.28
C TYR A 97 8.92 21.61 -6.62
N SER A 98 9.69 21.33 -7.67
CA SER A 98 9.13 21.03 -8.99
C SER A 98 8.46 19.67 -9.00
N HIS A 99 7.17 19.62 -9.36
CA HIS A 99 6.48 18.34 -9.55
C HIS A 99 6.94 17.64 -10.81
N ILE A 100 7.42 16.40 -10.68
CA ILE A 100 7.93 15.60 -11.81
C ILE A 100 6.83 14.70 -12.36
N SER A 101 6.19 13.92 -11.49
CA SER A 101 5.19 12.95 -11.91
C SER A 101 4.22 12.60 -10.79
N GLY A 102 3.02 12.14 -11.17
CA GLY A 102 2.01 11.65 -10.24
C GLY A 102 1.45 10.31 -10.69
N GLY A 103 1.48 9.33 -9.80
CA GLY A 103 0.81 8.05 -9.99
C GLY A 103 -0.59 8.04 -9.37
N LYS A 104 -1.23 6.86 -9.38
CA LYS A 104 -2.58 6.68 -8.81
C LYS A 104 -2.66 7.03 -7.32
N VAL A 105 -1.56 6.83 -6.57
CA VAL A 105 -1.51 6.95 -5.09
C VAL A 105 -0.27 7.66 -4.56
N ARG A 106 0.62 8.16 -5.40
CA ARG A 106 1.87 8.84 -5.03
C ARG A 106 2.11 10.06 -5.91
N GLU A 107 2.86 11.03 -5.39
CA GLU A 107 3.37 12.18 -6.11
C GLU A 107 4.89 12.25 -5.93
N ILE A 108 5.60 12.67 -6.96
CA ILE A 108 7.07 12.78 -6.99
C ILE A 108 7.45 14.21 -7.35
N TYR A 109 8.33 14.79 -6.54
CA TYR A 109 8.87 16.12 -6.72
C TYR A 109 10.38 16.05 -6.77
N GLU A 110 11.01 16.97 -7.49
CA GLU A 110 12.45 17.15 -7.51
C GLU A 110 12.88 17.97 -6.29
N VAL A 111 13.86 17.45 -5.55
CA VAL A 111 14.51 18.16 -4.46
C VAL A 111 15.80 18.81 -4.98
N ASP A 112 16.63 17.99 -5.62
CA ASP A 112 17.88 18.40 -6.27
C ASP A 112 18.23 17.40 -7.40
N GLU A 113 19.44 17.53 -7.97
CA GLU A 113 19.88 16.68 -9.09
C GLU A 113 19.92 15.18 -8.77
N GLN A 114 20.13 14.82 -7.48
CA GLN A 114 20.36 13.45 -7.02
C GLN A 114 19.20 12.91 -6.15
N THR A 115 18.29 13.78 -5.71
CA THR A 115 17.25 13.38 -4.77
C THR A 115 15.85 13.82 -5.18
N LEU A 116 14.88 13.01 -4.80
CA LEU A 116 13.46 13.21 -5.03
C LEU A 116 12.71 13.22 -3.71
N LEU A 117 11.60 13.95 -3.64
CA LEU A 117 10.61 13.84 -2.58
C LEU A 117 9.45 12.97 -3.06
N MET A 118 9.30 11.79 -2.48
CA MET A 118 8.21 10.88 -2.76
C MET A 118 7.12 11.03 -1.72
N VAL A 119 5.93 11.46 -2.14
CA VAL A 119 4.78 11.72 -1.25
C VAL A 119 3.70 10.67 -1.44
N ALA A 120 3.42 9.89 -0.41
CA ALA A 120 2.29 8.98 -0.39
C ALA A 120 0.99 9.75 -0.13
N THR A 121 -0.04 9.48 -0.93
CA THR A 121 -1.34 10.12 -0.79
C THR A 121 -2.35 9.19 -0.11
N ASP A 122 -3.44 9.78 0.35
CA ASP A 122 -4.57 9.05 0.92
C ASP A 122 -5.50 8.46 -0.15
N ARG A 123 -5.22 8.72 -1.42
CA ARG A 123 -5.95 8.13 -2.55
C ARG A 123 -5.82 6.60 -2.52
N ILE A 124 -6.90 5.91 -2.90
CA ILE A 124 -6.92 4.46 -3.11
C ILE A 124 -7.25 4.18 -4.57
N SER A 125 -6.61 3.18 -5.15
CA SER A 125 -6.87 2.75 -6.51
C SER A 125 -7.09 1.25 -6.54
N ALA A 126 -8.11 0.82 -7.28
CA ALA A 126 -8.35 -0.58 -7.61
C ALA A 126 -8.91 -0.67 -9.02
N PHE A 127 -8.55 -1.73 -9.76
CA PHE A 127 -8.98 -1.95 -11.15
C PHE A 127 -8.75 -0.72 -12.05
N ASP A 128 -7.59 -0.05 -11.88
CA ASP A 128 -7.18 1.17 -12.58
C ASP A 128 -8.02 2.43 -12.33
N PHE A 129 -9.01 2.35 -11.45
CA PHE A 129 -9.79 3.50 -11.03
C PHE A 129 -9.30 4.03 -9.68
N SER A 130 -9.25 5.36 -9.55
CA SER A 130 -9.14 6.00 -8.24
C SER A 130 -10.50 5.95 -7.58
N LEU A 131 -10.57 5.29 -6.42
CA LEU A 131 -11.80 5.13 -5.66
C LEU A 131 -12.00 6.34 -4.73
N GLU A 132 -13.24 6.57 -4.36
CA GLU A 132 -13.64 7.63 -3.44
C GLU A 132 -14.60 7.12 -2.38
N PRO A 133 -14.53 7.70 -1.17
CA PRO A 133 -13.58 8.74 -0.73
C PRO A 133 -12.15 8.22 -0.52
N ALA A 134 -11.17 9.13 -0.47
CA ALA A 134 -9.81 8.79 -0.01
C ALA A 134 -9.85 8.25 1.42
N ILE A 135 -8.87 7.41 1.78
CA ILE A 135 -8.76 6.82 3.13
C ILE A 135 -7.87 7.73 3.97
N PRO A 136 -8.41 8.43 4.98
CA PRO A 136 -7.62 9.32 5.84
C PRO A 136 -6.41 8.63 6.45
N ASP A 137 -5.27 9.32 6.45
CA ASP A 137 -3.98 8.86 6.98
C ASP A 137 -3.36 7.60 6.31
N LYS A 138 -3.95 7.10 5.21
CA LYS A 138 -3.39 5.96 4.47
C LYS A 138 -1.94 6.23 4.06
N GLY A 139 -1.63 7.43 3.55
CA GLY A 139 -0.28 7.80 3.17
C GLY A 139 0.69 7.73 4.34
N ARG A 140 0.30 8.23 5.50
CA ARG A 140 1.11 8.18 6.73
C ARG A 140 1.36 6.75 7.21
N ILE A 141 0.33 5.92 7.21
CA ILE A 141 0.43 4.51 7.62
C ILE A 141 1.38 3.75 6.69
N LEU A 142 1.24 3.93 5.38
CA LEU A 142 2.10 3.27 4.41
C LEU A 142 3.55 3.73 4.51
N THR A 143 3.80 5.02 4.72
CA THR A 143 5.15 5.53 4.92
C THR A 143 5.77 4.98 6.20
N ALA A 144 5.05 5.02 7.33
CA ALA A 144 5.52 4.45 8.59
C ALA A 144 5.80 2.94 8.48
N THR A 145 4.97 2.19 7.76
CA THR A 145 5.18 0.76 7.52
C THR A 145 6.44 0.52 6.66
N SER A 146 6.66 1.35 5.63
CA SER A 146 7.87 1.27 4.81
C SER A 146 9.13 1.54 5.62
N MET A 147 9.14 2.59 6.43
CA MET A 147 10.28 2.90 7.32
C MET A 147 10.56 1.78 8.31
N PHE A 148 9.51 1.18 8.88
CA PHE A 148 9.66 0.02 9.75
C PHE A 148 10.35 -1.16 9.05
N PHE A 149 9.96 -1.48 7.81
CA PHE A 149 10.59 -2.58 7.08
C PHE A 149 12.01 -2.22 6.59
N PHE A 150 12.30 -0.98 6.26
CA PHE A 150 13.68 -0.55 5.95
C PHE A 150 14.60 -0.68 7.17
N ASP A 151 14.09 -0.41 8.37
CA ASP A 151 14.84 -0.60 9.61
C ASP A 151 15.03 -2.10 9.93
N LEU A 152 13.97 -2.90 9.82
CA LEU A 152 14.01 -4.36 10.02
C LEU A 152 14.97 -5.06 9.05
N LEU A 153 15.08 -4.57 7.82
CA LEU A 153 15.88 -5.10 6.73
C LEU A 153 17.06 -4.16 6.41
N SER A 154 17.69 -3.59 7.45
CA SER A 154 18.70 -2.53 7.32
C SER A 154 19.97 -2.94 6.57
N ASP A 155 20.23 -4.24 6.42
CA ASP A 155 21.29 -4.81 5.60
C ASP A 155 20.95 -4.88 4.10
N VAL A 156 19.68 -4.67 3.74
CA VAL A 156 19.25 -4.61 2.33
C VAL A 156 19.35 -3.17 1.84
N PRO A 157 20.11 -2.89 0.76
CA PRO A 157 20.16 -1.57 0.17
C PRO A 157 18.78 -1.04 -0.19
N ASN A 158 18.53 0.24 0.10
CA ASN A 158 17.27 0.88 -0.21
C ASN A 158 17.48 2.30 -0.77
N HIS A 159 16.39 2.91 -1.24
CA HIS A 159 16.42 4.19 -1.91
C HIS A 159 16.36 5.41 -0.99
N LEU A 160 16.34 5.25 0.34
CA LEU A 160 16.28 6.39 1.26
C LEU A 160 17.53 7.26 1.14
N ALA A 161 17.34 8.58 1.11
CA ALA A 161 18.37 9.61 1.10
C ALA A 161 18.32 10.50 2.35
N GLY A 162 17.46 10.18 3.30
CA GLY A 162 17.31 10.90 4.57
C GLY A 162 16.34 10.22 5.54
N PRO A 163 16.28 10.70 6.79
CA PRO A 163 15.33 10.22 7.79
C PRO A 163 13.89 10.62 7.49
N ILE A 164 12.92 10.07 8.24
CA ILE A 164 11.48 10.37 8.07
C ILE A 164 11.10 11.81 8.40
N ASP A 165 11.91 12.48 9.19
CA ASP A 165 11.79 13.86 9.65
C ASP A 165 12.87 14.79 9.03
N ASP A 166 13.40 14.40 7.88
CA ASP A 166 14.37 15.18 7.12
C ASP A 166 13.89 16.63 6.91
N GLU A 167 14.75 17.60 7.12
CA GLU A 167 14.42 19.03 7.02
C GLU A 167 13.96 19.47 5.62
N ARG A 168 14.29 18.67 4.60
CA ARG A 168 13.81 18.85 3.22
C ARG A 168 12.35 18.42 3.03
N ILE A 169 11.71 17.84 4.04
CA ILE A 169 10.30 17.42 3.94
C ILE A 169 9.41 18.57 4.42
N PRO A 170 8.59 19.19 3.54
CA PRO A 170 7.66 20.23 3.94
C PRO A 170 6.66 19.76 5.02
N ALA A 171 6.32 20.65 5.94
CA ALA A 171 5.43 20.36 7.06
C ALA A 171 4.07 19.76 6.62
N ASP A 172 3.55 20.18 5.46
CA ASP A 172 2.26 19.73 4.90
C ASP A 172 2.24 18.25 4.53
N VAL A 173 3.40 17.66 4.28
CA VAL A 173 3.56 16.27 3.87
C VAL A 173 4.40 15.45 4.86
N LEU A 174 4.78 16.03 5.97
CA LEU A 174 5.55 15.35 7.01
C LEU A 174 4.83 14.09 7.51
N GLY A 175 5.59 12.99 7.62
CA GLY A 175 5.10 11.67 8.03
C GLY A 175 4.42 10.88 6.91
N ARG A 176 4.24 11.44 5.70
CA ARG A 176 3.77 10.73 4.51
C ARG A 176 4.67 10.93 3.28
N ALA A 177 5.83 11.53 3.49
CA ALA A 177 6.83 11.76 2.46
C ALA A 177 8.17 11.15 2.87
N MET A 178 9.01 10.86 1.90
CA MET A 178 10.38 10.39 2.05
C MET A 178 11.27 11.10 1.05
N VAL A 179 12.45 11.52 1.48
CA VAL A 179 13.53 11.95 0.57
C VAL A 179 14.24 10.68 0.09
N VAL A 180 14.32 10.50 -1.21
CA VAL A 180 14.82 9.28 -1.84
C VAL A 180 15.85 9.60 -2.91
N LYS A 181 16.76 8.66 -3.15
CA LYS A 181 17.74 8.75 -4.24
C LYS A 181 17.04 8.74 -5.60
N LYS A 182 17.54 9.53 -6.53
CA LYS A 182 17.15 9.47 -7.94
C LYS A 182 17.98 8.37 -8.60
N LEU A 183 17.32 7.30 -9.00
CA LEU A 183 17.95 6.08 -9.52
C LEU A 183 17.49 5.82 -10.96
N ASP A 184 18.32 5.11 -11.72
CA ASP A 184 17.91 4.56 -13.02
C ASP A 184 17.04 3.32 -12.79
N MET A 185 15.75 3.43 -13.09
CA MET A 185 14.76 2.42 -12.71
C MET A 185 14.81 1.21 -13.63
N VAL A 186 14.95 0.03 -13.04
CA VAL A 186 14.83 -1.24 -13.75
C VAL A 186 13.39 -1.37 -14.29
N PRO A 187 13.20 -1.68 -15.61
CA PRO A 187 11.87 -1.71 -16.24
C PRO A 187 11.10 -3.00 -15.95
N PHE A 188 11.28 -3.57 -14.78
CA PHE A 188 10.57 -4.77 -14.31
C PHE A 188 10.06 -4.58 -12.89
N GLU A 189 8.90 -5.13 -12.61
CA GLU A 189 8.38 -5.34 -11.27
C GLU A 189 8.82 -6.71 -10.76
N CYS A 190 9.49 -6.73 -9.63
CA CYS A 190 10.00 -7.94 -9.00
C CYS A 190 9.00 -8.40 -7.94
N VAL A 191 8.29 -9.49 -8.22
CA VAL A 191 7.25 -10.02 -7.34
C VAL A 191 7.68 -11.36 -6.75
N ALA A 192 7.61 -11.49 -5.42
CA ALA A 192 7.70 -12.77 -4.74
C ALA A 192 6.31 -13.19 -4.23
N ARG A 193 5.94 -14.45 -4.46
CA ARG A 193 4.66 -15.02 -4.04
C ARG A 193 4.88 -16.23 -3.14
N GLY A 194 4.36 -16.19 -1.92
CA GLY A 194 4.28 -17.35 -1.04
C GLY A 194 2.90 -17.99 -1.04
N TYR A 195 1.93 -17.33 -1.68
CA TYR A 195 0.56 -17.82 -1.82
C TYR A 195 0.08 -17.61 -3.27
N LEU A 196 -0.74 -18.52 -3.75
CA LEU A 196 -1.24 -18.50 -5.11
C LEU A 196 -2.54 -17.67 -5.18
N THR A 197 -2.41 -16.40 -5.62
CA THR A 197 -3.51 -15.45 -5.72
C THR A 197 -3.44 -14.62 -7.00
N GLY A 198 -4.52 -13.93 -7.33
CA GLY A 198 -4.56 -12.87 -8.35
C GLY A 198 -4.12 -13.33 -9.73
N SER A 199 -3.19 -12.58 -10.38
CA SER A 199 -2.70 -12.91 -11.73
C SER A 199 -1.95 -14.24 -11.77
N GLY A 200 -1.23 -14.60 -10.69
CA GLY A 200 -0.56 -15.90 -10.59
C GLY A 200 -1.54 -17.07 -10.57
N LYS A 201 -2.66 -16.94 -9.86
CA LYS A 201 -3.70 -17.98 -9.85
C LYS A 201 -4.35 -18.14 -11.23
N LYS A 202 -4.64 -17.02 -11.91
CA LYS A 202 -5.20 -17.07 -13.28
C LYS A 202 -4.27 -17.79 -14.27
N GLU A 203 -2.97 -17.50 -14.20
CA GLU A 203 -1.97 -18.13 -15.06
C GLU A 203 -1.83 -19.63 -14.74
N TYR A 204 -1.80 -19.98 -13.44
CA TYR A 204 -1.77 -21.37 -13.00
C TYR A 204 -2.97 -22.18 -13.48
N ASP A 205 -4.17 -21.64 -13.37
CA ASP A 205 -5.39 -22.32 -13.84
C ASP A 205 -5.37 -22.61 -15.34
N ALA A 206 -4.72 -21.75 -16.11
CA ALA A 206 -4.61 -21.90 -17.55
C ALA A 206 -3.49 -22.86 -17.98
N THR A 207 -2.38 -22.91 -17.23
CA THR A 207 -1.12 -23.52 -17.72
C THR A 207 -0.45 -24.50 -16.74
N GLY A 208 -0.88 -24.56 -15.49
CA GLY A 208 -0.19 -25.26 -14.41
C GLY A 208 1.14 -24.60 -14.00
N ARG A 209 1.41 -23.36 -14.47
CA ARG A 209 2.64 -22.63 -14.25
C ARG A 209 2.34 -21.19 -13.85
N VAL A 210 3.35 -20.52 -13.24
CA VAL A 210 3.33 -19.07 -13.02
C VAL A 210 4.71 -18.53 -13.43
N CYS A 211 4.76 -17.61 -14.38
CA CYS A 211 6.01 -17.06 -14.93
C CYS A 211 7.01 -18.17 -15.36
N GLY A 212 6.51 -19.26 -15.95
CA GLY A 212 7.32 -20.42 -16.34
C GLY A 212 7.60 -21.42 -15.21
N VAL A 213 7.44 -21.08 -13.94
CA VAL A 213 7.64 -21.99 -12.80
C VAL A 213 6.48 -22.98 -12.74
N LYS A 214 6.78 -24.28 -12.89
CA LYS A 214 5.79 -25.36 -12.76
C LYS A 214 5.41 -25.53 -11.27
N LEU A 215 4.12 -25.54 -10.99
CA LEU A 215 3.59 -25.76 -9.65
C LEU A 215 2.89 -27.11 -9.54
N PRO A 216 2.77 -27.68 -8.30
CA PRO A 216 2.00 -28.88 -8.05
C PRO A 216 0.56 -28.78 -8.55
N GLU A 217 -0.05 -29.92 -8.90
CA GLU A 217 -1.47 -29.97 -9.24
C GLU A 217 -2.37 -29.81 -8.02
N GLY A 218 -3.58 -29.30 -8.23
CA GLY A 218 -4.61 -29.20 -7.19
C GLY A 218 -4.51 -27.97 -6.28
N LEU A 219 -3.67 -26.99 -6.61
CA LEU A 219 -3.63 -25.72 -5.87
C LEU A 219 -4.90 -24.91 -6.14
N THR A 220 -5.50 -24.40 -5.08
CA THR A 220 -6.69 -23.54 -5.09
C THR A 220 -6.33 -22.08 -4.83
N GLU A 221 -7.33 -21.19 -4.89
CA GLU A 221 -7.14 -19.79 -4.49
C GLU A 221 -6.59 -19.71 -3.06
N ALA A 222 -5.59 -18.84 -2.86
CA ALA A 222 -4.88 -18.63 -1.61
C ALA A 222 -4.13 -19.87 -1.04
N SER A 223 -3.87 -20.90 -1.84
CA SER A 223 -2.99 -22.00 -1.42
C SER A 223 -1.61 -21.46 -1.09
N LYS A 224 -1.06 -21.83 0.10
CA LYS A 224 0.33 -21.56 0.46
C LYS A 224 1.23 -22.41 -0.43
N LEU A 225 2.23 -21.80 -1.03
CA LEU A 225 3.27 -22.50 -1.78
C LEU A 225 4.27 -23.12 -0.80
N GLU A 226 4.86 -24.24 -1.20
CA GLU A 226 5.91 -24.91 -0.40
C GLU A 226 7.11 -23.99 -0.23
N GLU A 227 7.55 -23.38 -1.35
CA GLU A 227 8.55 -22.32 -1.37
C GLU A 227 8.02 -21.08 -2.08
N PRO A 228 8.41 -19.88 -1.65
CA PRO A 228 8.09 -18.68 -2.38
C PRO A 228 8.69 -18.69 -3.79
N ILE A 229 7.93 -18.28 -4.78
CA ILE A 229 8.36 -18.18 -6.17
C ILE A 229 8.59 -16.73 -6.60
N PHE A 230 9.58 -16.52 -7.47
CA PHE A 230 9.82 -15.24 -8.12
C PHE A 230 9.03 -15.14 -9.42
N THR A 231 8.22 -14.09 -9.57
CA THR A 231 7.28 -13.90 -10.67
C THR A 231 7.39 -12.48 -11.20
N PRO A 232 8.41 -12.17 -12.01
CA PRO A 232 8.61 -10.84 -12.56
C PRO A 232 7.48 -10.44 -13.52
N ALA A 233 7.24 -9.14 -13.62
CA ALA A 233 6.34 -8.57 -14.63
C ALA A 233 7.02 -7.40 -15.35
N THR A 234 6.67 -7.16 -16.60
CA THR A 234 7.07 -5.93 -17.27
C THR A 234 6.33 -4.76 -16.67
N LYS A 235 7.01 -3.62 -16.53
CA LYS A 235 6.35 -2.37 -16.16
C LYS A 235 5.63 -1.82 -17.38
N ALA A 236 4.30 -1.85 -17.33
CA ALA A 236 3.48 -1.33 -18.42
C ALA A 236 3.57 0.20 -18.51
N GLU A 237 3.40 0.75 -19.70
CA GLU A 237 3.17 2.18 -19.90
C GLU A 237 1.86 2.60 -19.23
N GLN A 238 1.71 3.90 -18.97
CA GLN A 238 0.54 4.42 -18.27
C GLN A 238 -0.74 4.16 -19.08
N GLY A 239 -1.57 3.23 -18.61
CA GLY A 239 -2.83 2.82 -19.24
C GLY A 239 -2.88 1.35 -19.62
N ASP A 240 -1.75 0.66 -19.62
CA ASP A 240 -1.66 -0.78 -19.86
C ASP A 240 -1.47 -1.57 -18.55
N HIS A 241 -1.63 -2.88 -18.61
CA HIS A 241 -1.44 -3.77 -17.46
C HIS A 241 -0.05 -4.40 -17.49
N ASP A 242 0.53 -4.54 -16.29
CA ASP A 242 1.76 -5.31 -16.08
C ASP A 242 1.55 -6.75 -16.53
N VAL A 243 2.46 -7.24 -17.37
CA VAL A 243 2.38 -8.60 -17.93
C VAL A 243 3.41 -9.48 -17.25
N ASN A 244 2.94 -10.58 -16.64
CA ASN A 244 3.82 -11.60 -16.09
C ASN A 244 4.77 -12.13 -17.19
N VAL A 245 6.06 -12.22 -16.86
CA VAL A 245 7.09 -12.75 -17.76
C VAL A 245 7.92 -13.81 -17.06
N THR A 246 8.63 -14.62 -17.82
CA THR A 246 9.54 -15.62 -17.23
C THR A 246 10.83 -14.96 -16.75
N PHE A 247 11.54 -15.63 -15.84
CA PHE A 247 12.87 -15.21 -15.41
C PHE A 247 13.85 -15.09 -16.57
N GLU A 248 13.80 -16.03 -17.52
CA GLU A 248 14.66 -16.05 -18.70
C GLU A 248 14.40 -14.82 -19.61
N HIS A 249 13.14 -14.38 -19.71
CA HIS A 249 12.82 -13.16 -20.45
C HIS A 249 13.46 -11.93 -19.77
N MET A 250 13.32 -11.82 -18.46
CA MET A 250 13.93 -10.73 -17.68
C MET A 250 15.48 -10.76 -17.80
N ALA A 251 16.08 -11.95 -17.63
CA ALA A 251 17.53 -12.15 -17.76
C ALA A 251 18.06 -11.82 -19.16
N GLY A 252 17.28 -12.14 -20.19
CA GLY A 252 17.62 -11.78 -21.57
C GLY A 252 17.62 -10.27 -21.85
N LYS A 253 16.91 -9.49 -21.04
CA LYS A 253 16.85 -8.02 -21.16
C LYS A 253 17.87 -7.30 -20.29
N LEU A 254 18.10 -7.78 -19.06
CA LEU A 254 18.94 -7.13 -18.05
C LEU A 254 20.37 -7.69 -17.98
N GLY A 255 20.59 -8.87 -18.55
CA GLY A 255 21.75 -9.72 -18.26
C GLY A 255 21.50 -10.66 -17.08
N GLY A 256 22.12 -11.82 -17.11
CA GLY A 256 21.88 -12.88 -16.13
C GLY A 256 22.24 -12.48 -14.71
N GLU A 257 23.41 -11.86 -14.53
CA GLU A 257 23.92 -11.47 -13.21
C GLU A 257 22.99 -10.50 -12.48
N LEU A 258 22.54 -9.42 -13.15
CA LEU A 258 21.62 -8.45 -12.56
C LEU A 258 20.26 -9.11 -12.25
N ALA A 259 19.73 -9.90 -13.19
CA ALA A 259 18.45 -10.58 -13.00
C ALA A 259 18.49 -11.56 -11.78
N GLU A 260 19.60 -12.28 -11.58
CA GLU A 260 19.80 -13.14 -10.41
C GLU A 260 19.87 -12.35 -9.12
N ARG A 261 20.64 -11.26 -9.09
CA ARG A 261 20.70 -10.35 -7.92
C ARG A 261 19.31 -9.87 -7.52
N LEU A 262 18.51 -9.40 -8.48
CA LEU A 262 17.17 -8.88 -8.23
C LEU A 262 16.20 -9.97 -7.75
N ARG A 263 16.27 -11.18 -8.34
CA ARG A 263 15.49 -12.34 -7.90
C ARG A 263 15.80 -12.69 -6.45
N ASP A 264 17.09 -12.84 -6.15
CA ASP A 264 17.55 -13.33 -4.85
C ASP A 264 17.25 -12.30 -3.76
N ALA A 265 17.47 -11.00 -4.03
CA ALA A 265 17.09 -9.92 -3.12
C ALA A 265 15.56 -9.89 -2.88
N THR A 266 14.76 -10.08 -3.94
CA THR A 266 13.29 -10.09 -3.81
C THR A 266 12.81 -11.24 -2.94
N LEU A 267 13.36 -12.44 -3.14
CA LEU A 267 12.99 -13.61 -2.36
C LEU A 267 13.46 -13.51 -0.90
N ASP A 268 14.66 -12.97 -0.66
CA ASP A 268 15.18 -12.75 0.70
C ASP A 268 14.30 -11.76 1.47
N VAL A 269 14.05 -10.58 0.89
CA VAL A 269 13.15 -9.58 1.49
C VAL A 269 11.78 -10.18 1.79
N TYR A 270 11.20 -10.93 0.85
CA TYR A 270 9.92 -11.56 1.07
C TYR A 270 9.93 -12.56 2.24
N ARG A 271 10.90 -13.49 2.27
CA ARG A 271 10.98 -14.51 3.34
C ARG A 271 11.07 -13.84 4.72
N ARG A 272 12.03 -12.94 4.88
CA ARG A 272 12.26 -12.25 6.16
C ARG A 272 11.04 -11.41 6.60
N ALA A 273 10.40 -10.70 5.67
CA ALA A 273 9.21 -9.94 5.96
C ALA A 273 8.00 -10.85 6.29
N ALA A 274 7.85 -11.98 5.58
CA ALA A 274 6.79 -12.94 5.80
C ALA A 274 6.92 -13.64 7.16
N ASP A 275 8.13 -14.05 7.55
CA ASP A 275 8.41 -14.66 8.86
C ASP A 275 8.09 -13.68 10.00
N TYR A 276 8.50 -12.41 9.86
CA TYR A 276 8.15 -11.40 10.83
C TYR A 276 6.63 -11.17 10.92
N ALA A 277 5.96 -11.04 9.79
CA ALA A 277 4.50 -10.85 9.72
C ALA A 277 3.76 -12.04 10.35
N GLU A 278 4.17 -13.28 10.04
CA GLU A 278 3.59 -14.51 10.61
C GLU A 278 3.74 -14.55 12.13
N SER A 279 4.89 -14.10 12.67
CA SER A 279 5.11 -13.99 14.12
C SER A 279 4.13 -13.03 14.80
N LYS A 280 3.47 -12.13 14.03
CA LYS A 280 2.45 -11.19 14.47
C LYS A 280 1.03 -11.62 14.11
N GLY A 281 0.86 -12.83 13.57
CA GLY A 281 -0.44 -13.35 13.13
C GLY A 281 -0.93 -12.76 11.80
N ILE A 282 -0.03 -12.18 11.00
CA ILE A 282 -0.32 -11.57 9.71
C ILE A 282 0.24 -12.46 8.60
N ILE A 283 -0.54 -12.77 7.59
CA ILE A 283 -0.09 -13.47 6.39
C ILE A 283 0.34 -12.44 5.35
N LEU A 284 1.60 -12.51 4.93
CA LEU A 284 2.11 -11.78 3.78
C LEU A 284 2.01 -12.71 2.56
N ALA A 285 1.02 -12.49 1.71
CA ALA A 285 0.75 -13.39 0.59
C ALA A 285 1.74 -13.20 -0.56
N ASP A 286 2.05 -11.98 -0.90
CA ASP A 286 3.03 -11.59 -1.91
C ASP A 286 3.66 -10.24 -1.58
N THR A 287 4.73 -9.89 -2.28
CA THR A 287 5.30 -8.54 -2.26
C THR A 287 5.76 -8.16 -3.66
N LYS A 288 5.66 -6.88 -3.99
CA LYS A 288 6.14 -6.29 -5.23
C LYS A 288 7.19 -5.24 -4.93
N LEU A 289 8.38 -5.43 -5.47
CA LEU A 289 9.50 -4.52 -5.34
C LEU A 289 9.85 -3.92 -6.70
N GLU A 290 10.24 -2.66 -6.68
CA GLU A 290 10.84 -1.96 -7.80
C GLU A 290 12.28 -1.64 -7.43
N PHE A 291 13.21 -1.84 -8.35
CA PHE A 291 14.63 -1.58 -8.15
C PHE A 291 15.09 -0.45 -9.08
N GLY A 292 16.08 0.26 -8.63
CA GLY A 292 16.79 1.24 -9.43
C GLY A 292 18.28 1.08 -9.18
N LEU A 293 19.07 1.41 -10.18
CA LEU A 293 20.52 1.36 -10.14
C LEU A 293 21.06 2.76 -9.90
N ASP A 294 22.10 2.86 -9.09
CA ASP A 294 22.86 4.09 -8.92
C ASP A 294 23.88 4.29 -10.05
N GLU A 295 24.70 5.33 -9.97
CA GLU A 295 25.73 5.66 -10.95
C GLU A 295 26.84 4.60 -11.09
N HIS A 296 26.93 3.67 -10.15
CA HIS A 296 27.88 2.55 -10.16
C HIS A 296 27.26 1.24 -10.67
N GLY A 297 25.94 1.25 -10.96
CA GLY A 297 25.19 0.08 -11.39
C GLY A 297 24.84 -0.88 -10.26
N GLU A 298 24.83 -0.36 -9.00
CA GLU A 298 24.49 -1.13 -7.82
C GLU A 298 23.06 -0.87 -7.33
#